data_718a0719dc291c33cc58aad027271113
#
_entry.id   718a0719dc291c33cc58aad027271113
#
_cell.length_a   1.000
_cell.length_b   1.000
_cell.length_c   1.000
_cell.angle_alpha   90.00
_cell.angle_beta   90.00
_cell.angle_gamma   90.00
#
_symmetry.space_group_name_H-M   'P 1'
#
loop_
_entity.id
_entity.type
_entity.pdbx_description
1 polymer ?
#
loop_
_entity_poly.entity_id
_entity_poly.type
_entity_poly.pdbx_seq_one_letter_code
_entity_poly.pdbx_strand_id
1 'polypeptide(L)'
;SIKKNYKYDIWREIDFYKWINKLSNSDKIFFMKLYDYQIIKCNYVHKPKKIVDIKLYNKLKKSPYCIEMLLDIKDYTLNELLNKKKLEYNQRISIVIQCLYIFYLMHNSGYYHRDTHSRNIMVTECEYNKIIKITIDNKSYKINTYGYIVSLIDYGMVNHKKFTKNKNDLLFDIEHNMDLFLFIDTCLINDEKNIFPYIKNIKHSPYLFL
;
A
#
# COMPACT_ATOMS: atom_id res chain seq x y z
N SER A 1 26.48 -8.87 -14.69
CA SER A 1 25.54 -8.50 -13.61
C SER A 1 24.57 -7.44 -14.10
N ILE A 2 23.28 -7.66 -13.90
CA ILE A 2 22.25 -6.67 -14.25
C ILE A 2 22.34 -5.53 -13.25
N LYS A 3 22.68 -4.31 -13.72
CA LYS A 3 22.72 -3.12 -12.88
C LYS A 3 21.30 -2.70 -12.49
N LYS A 4 21.04 -2.52 -11.20
CA LYS A 4 19.79 -1.94 -10.71
C LYS A 4 19.63 -0.52 -11.24
N ASN A 5 18.50 -0.25 -11.87
CA ASN A 5 18.18 1.08 -12.38
C ASN A 5 16.82 1.51 -11.83
N TYR A 6 16.84 2.38 -10.84
CA TYR A 6 15.64 2.90 -10.15
C TYR A 6 14.73 3.81 -11.01
N LYS A 7 15.09 4.02 -12.28
CA LYS A 7 14.14 4.56 -13.27
C LYS A 7 13.04 3.57 -13.61
N TYR A 8 13.27 2.26 -13.39
CA TYR A 8 12.27 1.21 -13.56
C TYR A 8 11.59 0.91 -12.23
N ASP A 9 10.27 0.89 -12.26
CA ASP A 9 9.41 0.71 -11.09
C ASP A 9 9.76 -0.55 -10.30
N ILE A 10 10.04 -1.64 -10.98
CA ILE A 10 10.38 -2.93 -10.37
C ILE A 10 11.57 -2.86 -9.40
N TRP A 11 12.58 -2.02 -9.66
CA TRP A 11 13.71 -1.89 -8.73
C TRP A 11 13.35 -1.05 -7.51
N ARG A 12 12.41 -0.11 -7.64
CA ARG A 12 11.85 0.64 -6.50
C ARG A 12 10.98 -0.26 -5.63
N GLU A 13 10.16 -1.10 -6.27
CA GLU A 13 9.34 -2.10 -5.60
C GLU A 13 10.20 -3.08 -4.80
N ILE A 14 11.23 -3.69 -5.39
CA ILE A 14 12.17 -4.58 -4.69
C ILE A 14 12.89 -3.86 -3.54
N ASP A 15 13.26 -2.60 -3.72
CA ASP A 15 13.87 -1.80 -2.64
C ASP A 15 12.92 -1.56 -1.47
N PHE A 16 11.64 -1.35 -1.78
CA PHE A 16 10.60 -1.21 -0.77
C PHE A 16 10.40 -2.53 0.00
N TYR A 17 10.33 -3.68 -0.66
CA TYR A 17 10.30 -4.97 0.03
C TYR A 17 11.51 -5.19 0.96
N LYS A 18 12.69 -4.73 0.57
CA LYS A 18 13.89 -4.78 1.43
C LYS A 18 13.76 -3.88 2.66
N TRP A 19 13.09 -2.75 2.52
CA TRP A 19 12.77 -1.90 3.66
C TRP A 19 11.76 -2.59 4.58
N ILE A 20 10.68 -3.17 4.06
CA ILE A 20 9.73 -3.96 4.86
C ILE A 20 10.46 -5.04 5.67
N ASN A 21 11.42 -5.74 5.07
CA ASN A 21 12.17 -6.78 5.76
C ASN A 21 13.04 -6.28 6.93
N LYS A 22 13.27 -4.97 7.04
CA LYS A 22 13.98 -4.35 8.16
C LYS A 22 13.07 -3.86 9.28
N LEU A 23 11.77 -3.80 9.05
CA LEU A 23 10.79 -3.41 10.06
C LEU A 23 10.75 -4.43 11.20
N SER A 24 10.18 -4.03 12.33
CA SER A 24 9.87 -4.94 13.44
C SER A 24 8.86 -6.01 12.99
N ASN A 25 8.80 -7.14 13.69
CA ASN A 25 7.81 -8.17 13.39
C ASN A 25 6.37 -7.69 13.57
N SER A 26 6.14 -6.76 14.50
CA SER A 26 4.82 -6.12 14.70
C SER A 26 4.42 -5.21 13.55
N ASP A 27 5.38 -4.58 12.88
CA ASP A 27 5.11 -3.66 11.78
C ASP A 27 5.00 -4.37 10.43
N LYS A 28 5.74 -5.48 10.25
CA LYS A 28 5.71 -6.28 9.02
C LYS A 28 4.33 -6.83 8.68
N ILE A 29 3.48 -7.07 9.68
CA ILE A 29 2.13 -7.61 9.46
C ILE A 29 1.25 -6.70 8.59
N PHE A 30 1.56 -5.41 8.56
CA PHE A 30 0.84 -4.39 7.79
C PHE A 30 1.26 -4.31 6.32
N PHE A 31 2.16 -5.17 5.88
CA PHE A 31 2.69 -5.18 4.52
C PHE A 31 2.67 -6.57 3.93
N MET A 32 2.55 -6.65 2.59
CA MET A 32 2.74 -7.91 1.90
C MET A 32 4.21 -8.34 1.98
N LYS A 33 4.46 -9.59 2.31
CA LYS A 33 5.80 -10.14 2.41
C LYS A 33 6.28 -10.64 1.06
N LEU A 34 7.50 -10.27 0.69
CA LEU A 34 8.25 -10.91 -0.38
C LEU A 34 9.14 -12.00 0.25
N TYR A 35 8.93 -13.25 -0.15
CA TYR A 35 9.76 -14.37 0.29
C TYR A 35 11.04 -14.47 -0.52
N ASP A 36 10.92 -14.37 -1.84
CA ASP A 36 12.05 -14.46 -2.75
C ASP A 36 11.73 -13.77 -4.09
N TYR A 37 12.76 -13.46 -4.85
CA TYR A 37 12.62 -13.02 -6.24
C TYR A 37 13.80 -13.50 -7.08
N GLN A 38 13.52 -13.81 -8.34
CA GLN A 38 14.55 -14.20 -9.29
C GLN A 38 14.38 -13.48 -10.63
N ILE A 39 15.52 -13.29 -11.31
CA ILE A 39 15.54 -12.76 -12.67
C ILE A 39 15.64 -13.95 -13.61
N ILE A 40 14.63 -14.14 -14.44
CA ILE A 40 14.56 -15.25 -15.39
C ILE A 40 14.58 -14.72 -16.82
N LYS A 41 14.96 -15.56 -17.79
CA LYS A 41 14.73 -15.25 -19.20
C LYS A 41 13.24 -15.33 -19.48
N CYS A 42 12.66 -14.26 -20.03
CA CYS A 42 11.28 -14.26 -20.47
C CYS A 42 11.13 -15.11 -21.74
N ASN A 43 11.04 -16.41 -21.60
CA ASN A 43 10.80 -17.30 -22.74
C ASN A 43 9.34 -17.27 -23.22
N TYR A 44 8.44 -16.66 -22.43
CA TYR A 44 7.01 -16.62 -22.70
C TYR A 44 6.44 -15.26 -22.36
N VAL A 45 6.38 -14.37 -23.32
CA VAL A 45 5.34 -13.36 -23.29
C VAL A 45 4.07 -14.08 -23.74
N HIS A 46 3.27 -14.60 -22.81
CA HIS A 46 1.94 -15.09 -23.15
C HIS A 46 1.22 -13.97 -23.91
N LYS A 47 0.83 -14.23 -25.16
CA LYS A 47 -0.08 -13.32 -25.86
C LYS A 47 -1.31 -13.16 -24.98
N PRO A 48 -1.56 -11.98 -24.39
CA PRO A 48 -2.78 -11.80 -23.64
C PRO A 48 -3.95 -12.07 -24.58
N LYS A 49 -4.97 -12.81 -24.12
CA LYS A 49 -6.16 -13.13 -24.90
C LYS A 49 -6.89 -11.88 -25.44
N LYS A 50 -6.64 -10.73 -24.81
CA LYS A 50 -7.02 -9.39 -25.30
C LYS A 50 -5.82 -8.46 -25.15
N ILE A 51 -5.27 -7.99 -26.25
CA ILE A 51 -4.21 -6.98 -26.27
C ILE A 51 -4.88 -5.62 -26.05
N VAL A 52 -4.88 -5.14 -24.82
CA VAL A 52 -5.45 -3.82 -24.47
C VAL A 52 -4.49 -2.70 -24.91
N ASP A 53 -3.18 -2.96 -24.95
CA ASP A 53 -2.16 -2.01 -25.39
C ASP A 53 -1.04 -2.70 -26.18
N ILE A 54 -1.12 -2.56 -27.50
CA ILE A 54 -0.12 -3.12 -28.45
C ILE A 54 1.27 -2.48 -28.23
N LYS A 55 1.34 -1.19 -27.86
CA LYS A 55 2.62 -0.50 -27.62
C LYS A 55 3.34 -1.05 -26.39
N LEU A 56 2.58 -1.26 -25.30
CA LEU A 56 3.11 -1.86 -24.08
C LEU A 56 3.55 -3.32 -24.34
N TYR A 57 2.73 -4.11 -25.03
CA TYR A 57 3.07 -5.48 -25.42
C TYR A 57 4.38 -5.55 -26.23
N ASN A 58 4.54 -4.70 -27.26
CA ASN A 58 5.74 -4.66 -28.08
C ASN A 58 6.97 -4.18 -27.30
N LYS A 59 6.79 -3.33 -26.28
CA LYS A 59 7.86 -2.91 -25.37
C LYS A 59 8.29 -4.05 -24.45
N LEU A 60 7.35 -4.77 -23.86
CA LEU A 60 7.61 -5.94 -23.00
C LEU A 60 8.25 -7.09 -23.76
N LYS A 61 7.82 -7.35 -25.00
CA LYS A 61 8.40 -8.38 -25.88
C LYS A 61 9.89 -8.15 -26.17
N LYS A 62 10.40 -6.93 -26.02
CA LYS A 62 11.81 -6.59 -26.22
C LYS A 62 12.69 -6.84 -24.99
N SER A 63 12.10 -7.09 -23.82
CA SER A 63 12.87 -7.40 -22.61
C SER A 63 13.22 -8.89 -22.61
N PRO A 64 14.51 -9.26 -22.63
CA PRO A 64 14.91 -10.66 -22.55
C PRO A 64 14.78 -11.22 -21.11
N TYR A 65 14.45 -10.39 -20.13
CA TYR A 65 14.40 -10.76 -18.72
C TYR A 65 13.10 -10.32 -18.06
N CYS A 66 12.59 -11.19 -17.21
CA CYS A 66 11.47 -10.94 -16.29
C CYS A 66 11.95 -11.08 -14.84
N ILE A 67 11.18 -10.50 -13.92
CA ILE A 67 11.33 -10.75 -12.49
C ILE A 67 10.12 -11.57 -12.04
N GLU A 68 10.41 -12.71 -11.45
CA GLU A 68 9.44 -13.55 -10.78
C GLU A 68 9.55 -13.30 -9.27
N MET A 69 8.42 -13.05 -8.61
CA MET A 69 8.37 -12.77 -7.18
C MET A 69 7.47 -13.78 -6.48
N LEU A 70 7.94 -14.33 -5.38
CA LEU A 70 7.16 -15.17 -4.47
C LEU A 70 6.64 -14.31 -3.32
N LEU A 71 5.33 -14.04 -3.35
CA LEU A 71 4.66 -13.15 -2.41
C LEU A 71 3.76 -13.95 -1.44
N ASP A 72 3.42 -13.32 -0.32
CA ASP A 72 2.41 -13.79 0.62
C ASP A 72 1.01 -13.77 0.00
N ILE A 73 0.10 -14.57 0.54
CA ILE A 73 -1.32 -14.61 0.14
C ILE A 73 -2.14 -13.99 1.27
N LYS A 74 -3.15 -13.19 0.90
CA LYS A 74 -4.12 -12.57 1.82
C LYS A 74 -5.54 -13.00 1.44
N ASP A 75 -6.48 -12.87 2.38
CA ASP A 75 -7.82 -13.43 2.20
C ASP A 75 -8.64 -12.69 1.15
N TYR A 76 -8.75 -11.37 1.26
CA TYR A 76 -9.51 -10.53 0.32
C TYR A 76 -9.12 -9.06 0.42
N THR A 77 -9.59 -8.26 -0.53
CA THR A 77 -9.33 -6.81 -0.54
C THR A 77 -10.29 -6.07 0.39
N LEU A 78 -9.88 -4.89 0.87
CA LEU A 78 -10.76 -4.00 1.63
C LEU A 78 -12.01 -3.62 0.81
N ASN A 79 -11.87 -3.44 -0.50
CA ASN A 79 -13.00 -3.20 -1.39
C ASN A 79 -14.02 -4.35 -1.36
N GLU A 80 -13.55 -5.60 -1.36
CA GLU A 80 -14.43 -6.77 -1.27
C GLU A 80 -15.11 -6.86 0.10
N LEU A 81 -14.38 -6.56 1.18
CA LEU A 81 -14.94 -6.53 2.54
C LEU A 81 -16.06 -5.49 2.64
N LEU A 82 -15.81 -4.26 2.20
CA LEU A 82 -16.79 -3.16 2.28
C LEU A 82 -18.06 -3.45 1.45
N ASN A 83 -17.93 -4.17 0.34
CA ASN A 83 -19.06 -4.55 -0.51
C ASN A 83 -19.84 -5.76 0.02
N LYS A 84 -19.19 -6.69 0.72
CA LYS A 84 -19.81 -7.97 1.14
C LYS A 84 -20.34 -7.95 2.58
N LYS A 85 -19.72 -7.16 3.45
CA LYS A 85 -20.04 -7.17 4.90
C LYS A 85 -20.40 -5.78 5.41
N LYS A 86 -21.46 -5.72 6.21
CA LYS A 86 -21.76 -4.52 7.00
C LYS A 86 -20.87 -4.52 8.24
N LEU A 87 -19.82 -3.73 8.20
CA LEU A 87 -18.88 -3.60 9.31
C LEU A 87 -19.48 -2.83 10.47
N GLU A 88 -19.18 -3.26 11.68
CA GLU A 88 -19.46 -2.52 12.91
C GLU A 88 -18.61 -1.25 13.00
N TYR A 89 -19.05 -0.27 13.78
CA TYR A 89 -18.32 0.98 13.97
C TYR A 89 -16.86 0.75 14.42
N ASN A 90 -16.66 -0.09 15.45
CA ASN A 90 -15.33 -0.38 15.97
C ASN A 90 -14.41 -1.07 14.94
N GLN A 91 -14.95 -1.97 14.12
CA GLN A 91 -14.20 -2.61 13.03
C GLN A 91 -13.70 -1.59 12.02
N ARG A 92 -14.54 -0.66 11.61
CA ARG A 92 -14.19 0.41 10.67
C ARG A 92 -13.12 1.34 11.23
N ILE A 93 -13.29 1.80 12.47
CA ILE A 93 -12.29 2.64 13.16
C ILE A 93 -10.95 1.93 13.26
N SER A 94 -10.96 0.64 13.63
CA SER A 94 -9.72 -0.16 13.69
C SER A 94 -9.02 -0.23 12.34
N ILE A 95 -9.76 -0.51 11.26
CA ILE A 95 -9.20 -0.55 9.89
C ILE A 95 -8.57 0.79 9.52
N VAL A 96 -9.26 1.90 9.79
CA VAL A 96 -8.75 3.25 9.51
C VAL A 96 -7.46 3.52 10.29
N ILE A 97 -7.44 3.24 11.59
CA ILE A 97 -6.24 3.45 12.43
C ILE A 97 -5.07 2.62 11.91
N GLN A 98 -5.30 1.36 11.51
CA GLN A 98 -4.25 0.52 10.94
C GLN A 98 -3.73 1.10 9.61
N CYS A 99 -4.59 1.57 8.71
CA CYS A 99 -4.17 2.21 7.46
C CYS A 99 -3.36 3.50 7.72
N LEU A 100 -3.80 4.35 8.64
CA LEU A 100 -3.05 5.55 9.02
C LEU A 100 -1.68 5.20 9.60
N TYR A 101 -1.59 4.14 10.38
CA TYR A 101 -0.31 3.66 10.91
C TYR A 101 0.62 3.16 9.79
N ILE A 102 0.10 2.46 8.78
CA ILE A 102 0.87 2.06 7.59
C ILE A 102 1.47 3.30 6.91
N PHE A 103 0.67 4.34 6.69
CA PHE A 103 1.15 5.58 6.06
C PHE A 103 2.20 6.28 6.94
N TYR A 104 1.98 6.33 8.25
CA TYR A 104 2.96 6.86 9.20
C TYR A 104 4.33 6.15 9.05
N LEU A 105 4.37 4.82 9.04
CA LEU A 105 5.60 4.04 8.88
C LEU A 105 6.31 4.35 7.55
N MET A 106 5.55 4.40 6.47
CA MET A 106 6.08 4.68 5.13
C MET A 106 6.63 6.10 5.02
N HIS A 107 5.82 7.09 5.38
CA HIS A 107 6.15 8.51 5.20
C HIS A 107 7.33 8.92 6.08
N ASN A 108 7.40 8.45 7.34
CA ASN A 108 8.56 8.68 8.20
C ASN A 108 9.85 8.08 7.65
N SER A 109 9.73 7.00 6.87
CA SER A 109 10.87 6.38 6.18
C SER A 109 11.14 7.01 4.80
N GLY A 110 10.34 8.00 4.39
CA GLY A 110 10.47 8.70 3.12
C GLY A 110 9.91 7.95 1.92
N TYR A 111 9.08 6.93 2.13
CA TYR A 111 8.37 6.20 1.10
C TYR A 111 6.95 6.73 0.90
N TYR A 112 6.46 6.69 -0.33
CA TYR A 112 5.09 7.05 -0.75
C TYR A 112 4.57 5.94 -1.65
N HIS A 113 3.34 5.48 -1.39
CA HIS A 113 2.73 4.39 -2.17
C HIS A 113 2.20 4.88 -3.51
N ARG A 114 1.49 6.01 -3.50
CA ARG A 114 0.92 6.70 -4.66
C ARG A 114 -0.27 5.99 -5.31
N ASP A 115 -0.74 4.88 -4.73
CA ASP A 115 -1.88 4.12 -5.24
C ASP A 115 -2.64 3.40 -4.12
N THR A 116 -3.02 4.13 -3.06
CA THR A 116 -3.59 3.61 -1.80
C THR A 116 -5.12 3.44 -1.83
N HIS A 117 -5.65 3.01 -2.94
CA HIS A 117 -7.09 2.72 -3.06
C HIS A 117 -7.47 1.39 -2.39
N SER A 118 -8.78 1.19 -2.11
CA SER A 118 -9.31 0.05 -1.34
C SER A 118 -9.00 -1.34 -1.93
N ARG A 119 -8.64 -1.44 -3.21
CA ARG A 119 -8.21 -2.69 -3.85
C ARG A 119 -6.74 -3.03 -3.60
N ASN A 120 -5.93 -2.04 -3.19
CA ASN A 120 -4.53 -2.23 -2.82
C ASN A 120 -4.34 -2.37 -1.30
N ILE A 121 -5.43 -2.48 -0.55
CA ILE A 121 -5.44 -2.80 0.87
C ILE A 121 -6.08 -4.17 1.01
N MET A 122 -5.31 -5.15 1.47
CA MET A 122 -5.78 -6.50 1.76
C MET A 122 -6.20 -6.61 3.21
N VAL A 123 -7.11 -7.54 3.47
CA VAL A 123 -7.62 -7.83 4.82
C VAL A 123 -7.42 -9.30 5.12
N THR A 124 -6.95 -9.58 6.33
CA THR A 124 -6.86 -10.93 6.90
C THR A 124 -7.77 -11.02 8.11
N GLU A 125 -8.62 -12.04 8.16
CA GLU A 125 -9.46 -12.31 9.33
C GLU A 125 -8.60 -12.84 10.48
N CYS A 126 -8.96 -12.44 11.70
CA CYS A 126 -8.29 -12.89 12.92
C CYS A 126 -9.29 -12.94 14.08
N GLU A 127 -8.84 -13.38 15.25
CA GLU A 127 -9.64 -13.34 16.47
C GLU A 127 -10.12 -11.91 16.77
N TYR A 128 -11.41 -11.77 17.14
CA TYR A 128 -12.05 -10.49 17.38
C TYR A 128 -11.32 -9.62 18.42
N ASN A 129 -10.83 -10.24 19.49
CA ASN A 129 -10.12 -9.56 20.57
C ASN A 129 -8.61 -9.47 20.38
N LYS A 130 -8.09 -9.80 19.20
CA LYS A 130 -6.66 -9.69 18.93
C LYS A 130 -6.20 -8.24 19.03
N ILE A 131 -5.10 -8.04 19.75
CA ILE A 131 -4.48 -6.73 19.96
C ILE A 131 -3.16 -6.67 19.20
N ILE A 132 -2.96 -5.60 18.44
CA ILE A 132 -1.69 -5.26 17.82
C ILE A 132 -1.03 -4.14 18.61
N LYS A 133 0.26 -4.29 18.92
CA LYS A 133 1.07 -3.22 19.50
C LYS A 133 1.75 -2.45 18.38
N ILE A 134 1.62 -1.13 18.42
CA ILE A 134 2.26 -0.19 17.49
C ILE A 134 3.13 0.81 18.25
N THR A 135 4.10 1.40 17.59
CA THR A 135 4.97 2.42 18.19
C THR A 135 4.94 3.69 17.33
N ILE A 136 4.56 4.80 17.94
CA ILE A 136 4.55 6.13 17.32
C ILE A 136 5.38 7.04 18.23
N ASP A 137 6.41 7.69 17.68
CA ASP A 137 7.30 8.61 18.42
C ASP A 137 7.81 8.03 19.73
N ASN A 138 8.30 6.80 19.69
CA ASN A 138 8.80 6.01 20.84
C ASN A 138 7.73 5.71 21.92
N LYS A 139 6.47 5.96 21.68
CA LYS A 139 5.35 5.59 22.55
C LYS A 139 4.65 4.36 22.03
N SER A 140 4.35 3.41 22.91
CA SER A 140 3.65 2.18 22.54
C SER A 140 2.14 2.35 22.72
N TYR A 141 1.39 1.96 21.69
CA TYR A 141 -0.07 1.97 21.68
C TYR A 141 -0.60 0.57 21.36
N LYS A 142 -1.85 0.34 21.72
CA LYS A 142 -2.57 -0.91 21.45
C LYS A 142 -3.74 -0.63 20.52
N ILE A 143 -3.83 -1.38 19.41
CA ILE A 143 -4.96 -1.37 18.50
C ILE A 143 -5.72 -2.68 18.72
N ASN A 144 -7.00 -2.62 19.06
CA ASN A 144 -7.87 -3.79 18.97
C ASN A 144 -8.26 -3.99 17.50
N THR A 145 -8.06 -5.19 16.95
CA THR A 145 -8.31 -5.49 15.54
C THR A 145 -9.78 -5.65 15.21
N TYR A 146 -10.61 -5.99 16.18
CA TYR A 146 -12.03 -6.34 16.00
C TYR A 146 -12.25 -7.36 14.86
N GLY A 147 -11.32 -8.31 14.73
CA GLY A 147 -11.39 -9.42 13.78
C GLY A 147 -10.70 -9.18 12.44
N TYR A 148 -10.06 -8.01 12.21
CA TYR A 148 -9.45 -7.66 10.93
C TYR A 148 -8.06 -7.05 11.07
N ILE A 149 -7.10 -7.59 10.31
CA ILE A 149 -5.77 -7.00 10.12
C ILE A 149 -5.67 -6.56 8.66
N VAL A 150 -5.23 -5.31 8.42
CA VAL A 150 -5.01 -4.80 7.08
C VAL A 150 -3.55 -4.88 6.67
N SER A 151 -3.31 -5.07 5.39
CA SER A 151 -1.96 -5.07 4.81
C SER A 151 -1.97 -4.35 3.47
N LEU A 152 -1.00 -3.49 3.24
CA LEU A 152 -0.81 -2.79 1.98
C LEU A 152 -0.13 -3.70 0.96
N ILE A 153 -0.54 -3.60 -0.31
CA ILE A 153 -0.04 -4.40 -1.43
C ILE A 153 0.20 -3.53 -2.67
N ASP A 154 0.76 -4.12 -3.72
CA ASP A 154 1.01 -3.51 -5.04
C ASP A 154 1.92 -2.28 -4.96
N TYR A 155 3.21 -2.54 -4.75
CA TYR A 155 4.22 -1.50 -4.61
C TYR A 155 4.81 -1.01 -5.94
N GLY A 156 4.16 -1.33 -7.07
CA GLY A 156 4.62 -0.94 -8.39
C GLY A 156 4.73 0.58 -8.60
N MET A 157 3.90 1.36 -7.90
CA MET A 157 3.91 2.82 -7.94
C MET A 157 4.75 3.47 -6.84
N VAL A 158 5.29 2.68 -5.91
CA VAL A 158 6.06 3.19 -4.76
C VAL A 158 7.20 4.11 -5.20
N ASN A 159 7.36 5.21 -4.48
CA ASN A 159 8.47 6.14 -4.64
C ASN A 159 9.18 6.39 -3.31
N HIS A 160 10.38 6.93 -3.36
CA HIS A 160 11.14 7.31 -2.19
C HIS A 160 11.92 8.61 -2.45
N LYS A 161 12.04 9.45 -1.42
CA LYS A 161 12.82 10.71 -1.44
C LYS A 161 14.18 10.57 -2.14
N LYS A 162 14.92 9.49 -1.91
CA LYS A 162 16.24 9.25 -2.50
C LYS A 162 16.23 9.06 -4.03
N PHE A 163 15.08 8.75 -4.64
CA PHE A 163 14.98 8.51 -6.08
C PHE A 163 14.55 9.75 -6.87
N THR A 164 14.02 10.76 -6.19
CA THR A 164 13.60 12.03 -6.79
C THR A 164 14.80 12.96 -6.90
N LYS A 165 15.13 13.38 -8.12
CA LYS A 165 16.24 14.32 -8.37
C LYS A 165 15.94 15.74 -7.94
N ASN A 166 14.68 16.16 -7.95
CA ASN A 166 14.23 17.48 -7.54
C ASN A 166 13.77 17.42 -6.08
N LYS A 167 14.57 18.03 -5.22
CA LYS A 167 14.27 18.22 -3.79
C LYS A 167 13.25 19.35 -3.55
N ASN A 168 12.29 19.56 -4.43
CA ASN A 168 11.24 20.53 -4.17
C ASN A 168 10.29 19.94 -3.14
N ASP A 169 10.36 20.44 -1.93
CA ASP A 169 9.52 20.02 -0.79
C ASP A 169 8.03 19.99 -1.15
N LEU A 170 7.58 20.86 -2.03
CA LEU A 170 6.19 20.92 -2.51
C LEU A 170 5.72 19.62 -3.20
N LEU A 171 6.59 18.93 -3.97
CA LEU A 171 6.23 17.65 -4.58
C LEU A 171 6.10 16.53 -3.55
N PHE A 172 6.85 16.62 -2.46
CA PHE A 172 6.73 15.70 -1.33
C PHE A 172 5.41 15.86 -0.59
N ASP A 173 4.99 17.08 -0.35
CA ASP A 173 3.70 17.34 0.32
C ASP A 173 2.53 16.85 -0.54
N ILE A 174 2.64 16.97 -1.87
CA ILE A 174 1.65 16.44 -2.80
C ILE A 174 1.62 14.89 -2.75
N GLU A 175 2.77 14.21 -2.78
CA GLU A 175 2.83 12.74 -2.73
C GLU A 175 2.32 12.19 -1.38
N HIS A 176 2.64 12.85 -0.27
CA HIS A 176 2.15 12.53 1.06
C HIS A 176 0.62 12.64 1.12
N ASN A 177 0.09 13.76 0.67
CA ASN A 177 -1.34 14.00 0.67
C ASN A 177 -2.08 13.08 -0.32
N MET A 178 -1.43 12.64 -1.41
CA MET A 178 -2.02 11.73 -2.38
C MET A 178 -2.37 10.37 -1.76
N ASP A 179 -1.48 9.77 -0.96
CA ASP A 179 -1.75 8.50 -0.30
C ASP A 179 -2.97 8.58 0.61
N LEU A 180 -3.05 9.63 1.42
CA LEU A 180 -4.17 9.86 2.31
C LEU A 180 -5.46 10.18 1.53
N PHE A 181 -5.35 11.01 0.48
CA PHE A 181 -6.49 11.38 -0.35
C PHE A 181 -7.11 10.16 -1.05
N LEU A 182 -6.31 9.32 -1.71
CA LEU A 182 -6.79 8.12 -2.39
C LEU A 182 -7.44 7.14 -1.42
N PHE A 183 -6.87 6.99 -0.22
CA PHE A 183 -7.46 6.17 0.82
C PHE A 183 -8.82 6.72 1.28
N ILE A 184 -8.91 8.01 1.56
CA ILE A 184 -10.16 8.66 1.98
C ILE A 184 -11.21 8.53 0.87
N ASP A 185 -10.86 8.88 -0.37
CA ASP A 185 -11.78 8.87 -1.50
C ASP A 185 -12.37 7.48 -1.77
N THR A 186 -11.55 6.44 -1.73
CA THR A 186 -11.98 5.09 -2.12
C THR A 186 -12.52 4.25 -0.97
N CYS A 187 -12.14 4.54 0.27
CA CYS A 187 -12.50 3.72 1.43
C CYS A 187 -13.56 4.36 2.32
N LEU A 188 -13.60 5.70 2.38
CA LEU A 188 -14.43 6.39 3.34
C LEU A 188 -15.61 7.15 2.71
N ILE A 189 -15.48 7.63 1.46
CA ILE A 189 -16.56 8.40 0.82
C ILE A 189 -17.73 7.52 0.38
N ASN A 190 -17.47 6.28 -0.02
CA ASN A 190 -18.52 5.33 -0.42
C ASN A 190 -19.38 4.82 0.75
N ASP A 191 -19.05 5.19 1.98
CA ASP A 191 -19.85 4.90 3.15
C ASP A 191 -20.79 6.09 3.44
N GLU A 192 -21.86 6.24 2.65
CA GLU A 192 -22.84 7.33 2.76
C GLU A 192 -23.54 7.42 4.12
N LYS A 193 -23.33 6.45 5.01
CA LYS A 193 -23.96 6.35 6.31
C LYS A 193 -22.98 6.53 7.48
N ASN A 194 -22.46 7.75 7.66
CA ASN A 194 -22.21 8.30 9.02
C ASN A 194 -20.97 7.85 9.82
N ILE A 195 -19.81 7.53 9.23
CA ILE A 195 -18.64 7.32 10.09
C ILE A 195 -17.85 8.61 10.33
N PHE A 196 -17.83 9.51 9.37
CA PHE A 196 -17.06 10.74 9.48
C PHE A 196 -17.82 11.96 8.95
N PRO A 197 -18.83 12.47 9.67
CA PRO A 197 -19.44 13.78 9.33
C PRO A 197 -18.37 14.89 9.29
N TYR A 198 -17.24 14.69 9.97
CA TYR A 198 -16.11 15.62 10.00
C TYR A 198 -15.21 15.52 8.75
N ILE A 199 -15.11 14.37 8.07
CA ILE A 199 -14.29 14.20 6.86
C ILE A 199 -14.91 14.92 5.65
N LYS A 200 -16.21 15.11 5.59
CA LYS A 200 -16.83 15.95 4.55
C LYS A 200 -16.25 17.38 4.50
N ASN A 201 -15.82 17.90 5.64
CA ASN A 201 -15.18 19.20 5.73
C ASN A 201 -13.69 19.20 5.35
N ILE A 202 -13.04 18.04 5.30
CA ILE A 202 -11.63 17.89 4.94
C ILE A 202 -11.39 18.06 3.45
N LYS A 203 -12.39 17.88 2.58
CA LYS A 203 -12.29 18.19 1.15
C LYS A 203 -11.76 19.61 0.86
N HIS A 204 -11.77 20.47 1.86
CA HIS A 204 -11.35 21.87 1.74
C HIS A 204 -10.08 22.23 2.52
N SER A 205 -9.49 21.33 3.29
CA SER A 205 -8.24 21.63 4.01
C SER A 205 -7.45 20.36 4.31
N PRO A 206 -6.47 19.99 3.49
CA PRO A 206 -5.59 18.83 3.72
C PRO A 206 -4.67 19.00 4.94
N TYR A 207 -4.63 20.16 5.59
CA TYR A 207 -3.70 20.50 6.66
C TYR A 207 -4.20 20.27 8.08
N LEU A 208 -5.37 19.63 8.29
CA LEU A 208 -5.99 19.49 9.62
C LEU A 208 -5.74 18.14 10.30
N PHE A 209 -4.78 17.34 9.83
CA PHE A 209 -4.43 16.04 10.41
C PHE A 209 -2.98 15.93 10.90
N LEU A 210 -2.31 17.05 11.12
CA LEU A 210 -1.01 17.05 11.81
C LEU A 210 -1.14 17.61 13.21
#